data_46dccf0c39880c8c20c51c3dc97e9f1c
#
_entry.id   46dccf0c39880c8c20c51c3dc97e9f1c
#
_cell.length_a   1.000
_cell.length_b   1.000
_cell.length_c   1.000
_cell.angle_alpha   90.00
_cell.angle_beta   90.00
_cell.angle_gamma   90.00
#
_symmetry.space_group_name_H-M   'P 1'
#
loop_
_entity.id
_entity.type
_entity.pdbx_description
1 polymer ?
#
loop_
_entity_poly.entity_id
_entity_poly.type
_entity_poly.pdbx_seq_one_letter_code
_entity_poly.pdbx_strand_id
1 'polypeptide(L)'
;RILAKCLNCEKKDIPVPIPCDKCSNCEEIKSGRNIDFLEIDAASNTQVDKIRDLIETVEYKPAKGRYKVYLIDEVHMLSTQSFNALLKTLEEPPPHVIFIFATTNPEKIPKTVQSRCLQLNLKTVNEKLLSKHIQKILKKEKINFDDESTYMISSSAKGSVRDALTFLDQALAHGKGELKQDDVKKLLGTIDNSLLIDLIDGVVDGDGKKVFNTLYEIEQLSPEYDSILKDIIAMLHQISLEQVLQNSNIDHIKEMATKVDNEFCQLLYEIAMNAYSKFNVHPNPKEALEICLLRMLTFNPLHKLSENSSNEPIKE
;
A
#
# COMPACT_ATOMS: atom_id res chain seq x y z
N ARG A 1 2.21 -2.29 -21.38
CA ARG A 1 3.09 -2.96 -22.36
C ARG A 1 2.58 -4.33 -22.80
N ILE A 2 2.12 -5.23 -21.89
CA ILE A 2 1.62 -6.58 -22.25
C ILE A 2 0.45 -6.46 -23.26
N LEU A 3 -0.54 -5.60 -23.01
CA LEU A 3 -1.66 -5.40 -23.91
C LEU A 3 -1.19 -4.91 -25.29
N ALA A 4 -0.26 -3.95 -25.35
CA ALA A 4 0.32 -3.47 -26.61
C ALA A 4 1.02 -4.59 -27.40
N LYS A 5 1.76 -5.48 -26.69
CA LYS A 5 2.34 -6.67 -27.32
C LYS A 5 1.26 -7.63 -27.86
N CYS A 6 0.16 -7.86 -27.10
CA CYS A 6 -0.94 -8.72 -27.55
C CYS A 6 -1.58 -8.20 -28.85
N LEU A 7 -1.74 -6.87 -28.95
CA LEU A 7 -2.30 -6.21 -30.12
C LEU A 7 -1.40 -6.29 -31.36
N ASN A 8 -0.09 -6.13 -31.19
CA ASN A 8 0.88 -6.01 -32.27
C ASN A 8 1.78 -7.24 -32.47
N CYS A 9 1.54 -8.37 -31.77
CA CYS A 9 2.34 -9.58 -31.90
C CYS A 9 2.22 -10.18 -33.31
N GLU A 10 3.37 -10.43 -33.97
CA GLU A 10 3.45 -10.96 -35.34
C GLU A 10 3.19 -12.48 -35.44
N LYS A 11 2.96 -13.15 -34.30
CA LYS A 11 2.70 -14.62 -34.27
C LYS A 11 1.46 -15.01 -35.05
N LYS A 12 0.49 -14.11 -35.16
CA LYS A 12 -0.74 -14.26 -35.94
C LYS A 12 -1.13 -12.91 -36.56
N ASP A 13 -1.93 -12.93 -37.61
CA ASP A 13 -2.43 -11.71 -38.26
C ASP A 13 -3.55 -11.00 -37.49
N ILE A 14 -3.97 -11.55 -36.36
CA ILE A 14 -4.97 -11.00 -35.44
C ILE A 14 -4.34 -10.81 -34.05
N PRO A 15 -4.91 -9.94 -33.19
CA PRO A 15 -4.50 -9.81 -31.80
C PRO A 15 -4.51 -11.16 -31.08
N VAL A 16 -3.51 -11.37 -30.22
CA VAL A 16 -3.33 -12.63 -29.48
C VAL A 16 -3.52 -12.42 -27.98
N PRO A 17 -4.13 -13.36 -27.24
CA PRO A 17 -4.28 -13.22 -25.79
C PRO A 17 -2.95 -13.34 -25.03
N ILE A 18 -1.96 -14.03 -25.61
CA ILE A 18 -0.62 -14.23 -25.03
C ILE A 18 0.42 -13.87 -26.09
N PRO A 19 1.25 -12.83 -25.86
CA PRO A 19 2.29 -12.42 -26.80
C PRO A 19 3.41 -13.47 -26.87
N CYS A 20 4.10 -13.54 -27.99
CA CYS A 20 5.19 -14.51 -28.17
C CYS A 20 6.50 -14.12 -27.48
N ASP A 21 6.67 -12.85 -27.15
CA ASP A 21 7.86 -12.21 -26.53
C ASP A 21 9.18 -12.41 -27.29
N LYS A 22 9.11 -12.87 -28.56
CA LYS A 22 10.28 -13.17 -29.41
C LYS A 22 10.26 -12.48 -30.77
N CYS A 23 9.11 -11.96 -31.24
CA CYS A 23 9.04 -11.24 -32.51
C CYS A 23 9.57 -9.80 -32.36
N SER A 24 9.90 -9.17 -33.47
CA SER A 24 10.46 -7.81 -33.52
C SER A 24 9.59 -6.82 -32.72
N ASN A 25 8.28 -6.78 -32.96
CA ASN A 25 7.37 -5.91 -32.23
C ASN A 25 7.35 -6.19 -30.73
N CYS A 26 7.36 -7.44 -30.28
CA CYS A 26 7.35 -7.78 -28.86
C CYS A 26 8.63 -7.34 -28.15
N GLU A 27 9.79 -7.51 -28.80
CA GLU A 27 11.09 -7.10 -28.25
C GLU A 27 11.25 -5.58 -28.23
N GLU A 28 10.84 -4.89 -29.29
CA GLU A 28 10.88 -3.44 -29.38
C GLU A 28 9.95 -2.78 -28.33
N ILE A 29 8.71 -3.29 -28.13
CA ILE A 29 7.80 -2.81 -27.08
C ILE A 29 8.39 -3.08 -25.68
N LYS A 30 9.03 -4.23 -25.48
CA LYS A 30 9.69 -4.55 -24.21
C LYS A 30 10.81 -3.57 -23.89
N SER A 31 11.61 -3.22 -24.89
CA SER A 31 12.75 -2.30 -24.75
C SER A 31 12.36 -0.80 -24.83
N GLY A 32 11.09 -0.48 -25.07
CA GLY A 32 10.60 0.90 -25.20
C GLY A 32 11.04 1.61 -26.47
N ARG A 33 11.43 0.87 -27.52
CA ARG A 33 11.96 1.42 -28.80
C ARG A 33 10.98 1.28 -29.96
N ASN A 34 9.78 0.77 -29.73
CA ASN A 34 8.79 0.58 -30.77
C ASN A 34 8.15 1.91 -31.16
N ILE A 35 8.11 2.22 -32.46
CA ILE A 35 7.57 3.48 -33.00
C ILE A 35 6.04 3.55 -32.87
N ASP A 36 5.37 2.40 -32.94
CA ASP A 36 3.91 2.30 -32.87
C ASP A 36 3.39 2.15 -31.43
N PHE A 37 4.28 2.15 -30.42
CA PHE A 37 3.95 2.12 -29.00
C PHE A 37 4.58 3.32 -28.28
N LEU A 38 3.73 4.29 -27.93
CA LEU A 38 4.14 5.47 -27.19
C LEU A 38 3.66 5.35 -25.73
N GLU A 39 4.59 5.41 -24.79
CA GLU A 39 4.34 5.41 -23.37
C GLU A 39 4.68 6.77 -22.78
N ILE A 40 3.71 7.42 -22.17
CA ILE A 40 3.80 8.77 -21.63
C ILE A 40 3.35 8.73 -20.17
N ASP A 41 4.18 9.23 -19.29
CA ASP A 41 3.82 9.49 -17.91
C ASP A 41 3.28 10.92 -17.81
N ALA A 42 2.00 11.05 -17.46
CA ALA A 42 1.34 12.36 -17.34
C ALA A 42 1.88 13.18 -16.18
N ALA A 43 2.45 12.56 -15.13
CA ALA A 43 3.05 13.27 -14.00
C ALA A 43 4.30 14.04 -14.40
N SER A 44 5.11 13.48 -15.31
CA SER A 44 6.31 14.13 -15.84
C SER A 44 6.06 14.97 -17.09
N ASN A 45 4.89 14.84 -17.74
CA ASN A 45 4.54 15.49 -19.01
C ASN A 45 3.20 16.23 -18.93
N THR A 46 3.07 17.14 -17.98
CA THR A 46 1.84 17.94 -17.76
C THR A 46 1.57 19.01 -18.84
N GLN A 47 2.53 19.27 -19.74
CA GLN A 47 2.43 20.33 -20.76
C GLN A 47 1.42 19.95 -21.86
N VAL A 48 0.49 20.89 -22.12
CA VAL A 48 -0.57 20.73 -23.14
C VAL A 48 0.01 20.51 -24.53
N ASP A 49 1.14 21.13 -24.84
CA ASP A 49 1.77 21.07 -26.15
C ASP A 49 2.24 19.65 -26.51
N LYS A 50 2.80 18.91 -25.55
CA LYS A 50 3.18 17.50 -25.77
C LYS A 50 1.99 16.58 -26.09
N ILE A 51 0.84 16.86 -25.48
CA ILE A 51 -0.40 16.11 -25.78
C ILE A 51 -0.92 16.51 -27.16
N ARG A 52 -0.81 17.78 -27.57
CA ARG A 52 -1.16 18.22 -28.93
C ARG A 52 -0.26 17.57 -29.98
N ASP A 53 1.08 17.59 -29.78
CA ASP A 53 2.02 16.91 -30.66
C ASP A 53 1.67 15.42 -30.82
N LEU A 54 1.29 14.76 -29.70
CA LEU A 54 0.86 13.38 -29.73
C LEU A 54 -0.40 13.22 -30.57
N ILE A 55 -1.42 14.09 -30.40
CA ILE A 55 -2.67 14.02 -31.15
C ILE A 55 -2.43 14.20 -32.65
N GLU A 56 -1.52 15.08 -33.06
CA GLU A 56 -1.14 15.25 -34.47
C GLU A 56 -0.58 13.96 -35.08
N THR A 57 0.11 13.15 -34.28
CA THR A 57 0.64 11.87 -34.74
C THR A 57 -0.39 10.76 -34.88
N VAL A 58 -1.61 10.94 -34.31
CA VAL A 58 -2.67 9.91 -34.29
C VAL A 58 -3.22 9.63 -35.72
N GLU A 59 -3.23 10.62 -36.57
CA GLU A 59 -3.74 10.48 -37.94
C GLU A 59 -2.86 9.56 -38.85
N TYR A 60 -1.59 9.41 -38.46
CA TYR A 60 -0.68 8.58 -39.25
C TYR A 60 -0.85 7.10 -38.94
N LYS A 61 -0.86 6.27 -39.98
CA LYS A 61 -0.92 4.82 -39.88
C LYS A 61 0.30 4.25 -39.12
N PRO A 62 0.17 3.08 -38.47
CA PRO A 62 1.28 2.38 -37.87
C PRO A 62 2.38 2.10 -38.90
N ALA A 63 3.65 2.17 -38.44
CA ALA A 63 4.81 1.93 -39.32
C ALA A 63 5.08 0.42 -39.46
N LYS A 64 4.94 -0.36 -38.40
CA LYS A 64 5.20 -1.80 -38.36
C LYS A 64 4.04 -2.62 -37.81
N GLY A 65 3.39 -2.10 -36.76
CA GLY A 65 2.32 -2.79 -36.05
C GLY A 65 0.99 -2.75 -36.78
N ARG A 66 0.01 -3.48 -36.25
CA ARG A 66 -1.41 -3.36 -36.66
C ARG A 66 -2.07 -2.13 -36.09
N TYR A 67 -1.66 -1.80 -34.86
CA TYR A 67 -2.24 -0.70 -34.08
C TYR A 67 -1.15 0.23 -33.60
N LYS A 68 -1.44 1.53 -33.61
CA LYS A 68 -0.68 2.55 -32.92
C LYS A 68 -1.25 2.69 -31.52
N VAL A 69 -0.46 2.37 -30.51
CA VAL A 69 -0.91 2.26 -29.12
C VAL A 69 -0.30 3.39 -28.30
N TYR A 70 -1.15 4.18 -27.68
CA TYR A 70 -0.78 5.27 -26.77
C TYR A 70 -1.12 4.87 -25.35
N LEU A 71 -0.11 4.65 -24.52
CA LEU A 71 -0.27 4.43 -23.09
C LEU A 71 0.03 5.73 -22.34
N ILE A 72 -0.97 6.27 -21.65
CA ILE A 72 -0.82 7.43 -20.80
C ILE A 72 -0.99 6.96 -19.35
N ASP A 73 0.14 6.94 -18.62
CA ASP A 73 0.16 6.58 -17.20
C ASP A 73 -0.16 7.80 -16.35
N GLU A 74 -0.80 7.56 -15.19
CA GLU A 74 -1.30 8.57 -14.24
C GLU A 74 -2.09 9.68 -14.95
N VAL A 75 -2.97 9.29 -15.87
CA VAL A 75 -3.70 10.21 -16.75
C VAL A 75 -4.48 11.29 -15.99
N HIS A 76 -4.84 11.07 -14.73
CA HIS A 76 -5.48 12.06 -13.87
C HIS A 76 -4.63 13.31 -13.58
N MET A 77 -3.31 13.26 -13.88
CA MET A 77 -2.41 14.40 -13.76
C MET A 77 -2.45 15.35 -14.97
N LEU A 78 -3.14 14.97 -16.03
CA LEU A 78 -3.33 15.84 -17.18
C LEU A 78 -4.20 17.06 -16.83
N SER A 79 -3.86 18.20 -17.44
CA SER A 79 -4.68 19.40 -17.32
C SER A 79 -6.05 19.24 -18.01
N THR A 80 -7.03 20.02 -17.59
CA THR A 80 -8.35 20.08 -18.25
C THR A 80 -8.22 20.40 -19.74
N GLN A 81 -7.26 21.25 -20.10
CA GLN A 81 -7.01 21.60 -21.51
C GLN A 81 -6.47 20.43 -22.31
N SER A 82 -5.58 19.60 -21.73
CA SER A 82 -5.07 18.36 -22.34
C SER A 82 -6.19 17.33 -22.55
N PHE A 83 -7.07 17.16 -21.54
CA PHE A 83 -8.24 16.30 -21.71
C PHE A 83 -9.16 16.78 -22.84
N ASN A 84 -9.45 18.08 -22.91
CA ASN A 84 -10.29 18.64 -23.97
C ASN A 84 -9.69 18.46 -25.36
N ALA A 85 -8.36 18.52 -25.50
CA ALA A 85 -7.69 18.24 -26.76
C ALA A 85 -7.87 16.75 -27.19
N LEU A 86 -7.87 15.82 -26.24
CA LEU A 86 -8.08 14.39 -26.52
C LEU A 86 -9.53 14.03 -26.86
N LEU A 87 -10.52 14.82 -26.41
CA LEU A 87 -11.95 14.46 -26.57
C LEU A 87 -12.34 14.23 -28.03
N LYS A 88 -11.93 15.07 -28.97
CA LYS A 88 -12.24 14.91 -30.39
C LYS A 88 -11.77 13.57 -30.95
N THR A 89 -10.55 13.18 -30.61
CA THR A 89 -9.96 11.91 -31.05
C THR A 89 -10.59 10.69 -30.35
N LEU A 90 -11.07 10.88 -29.10
CA LEU A 90 -11.77 9.82 -28.36
C LEU A 90 -13.23 9.64 -28.83
N GLU A 91 -13.84 10.65 -29.46
CA GLU A 91 -15.17 10.58 -30.05
C GLU A 91 -15.15 9.79 -31.35
N GLU A 92 -14.17 10.08 -32.21
CA GLU A 92 -14.01 9.46 -33.52
C GLU A 92 -12.57 8.92 -33.69
N PRO A 93 -12.22 7.85 -32.96
CA PRO A 93 -10.86 7.33 -33.01
C PRO A 93 -10.58 6.65 -34.34
N PRO A 94 -9.42 6.90 -34.98
CA PRO A 94 -9.00 6.15 -36.14
C PRO A 94 -8.95 4.64 -35.84
N PRO A 95 -9.37 3.76 -36.77
CA PRO A 95 -9.51 2.32 -36.50
C PRO A 95 -8.19 1.61 -36.16
N HIS A 96 -7.06 2.23 -36.43
CA HIS A 96 -5.73 1.74 -36.14
C HIS A 96 -5.13 2.28 -34.84
N VAL A 97 -5.89 3.08 -34.06
CA VAL A 97 -5.40 3.74 -32.87
C VAL A 97 -6.06 3.17 -31.62
N ILE A 98 -5.26 2.92 -30.60
CA ILE A 98 -5.77 2.47 -29.30
C ILE A 98 -5.14 3.32 -28.18
N PHE A 99 -5.99 3.97 -27.41
CA PHE A 99 -5.60 4.65 -26.19
C PHE A 99 -5.74 3.72 -24.98
N ILE A 100 -4.72 3.70 -24.13
CA ILE A 100 -4.72 3.00 -22.85
C ILE A 100 -4.42 4.05 -21.78
N PHE A 101 -5.40 4.32 -20.93
CA PHE A 101 -5.25 5.23 -19.79
C PHE A 101 -5.07 4.42 -18.52
N ALA A 102 -4.00 4.69 -17.77
CA ALA A 102 -3.80 4.15 -16.45
C ALA A 102 -3.94 5.26 -15.41
N THR A 103 -4.60 4.96 -14.29
CA THR A 103 -4.79 5.91 -13.19
C THR A 103 -4.99 5.20 -11.86
N THR A 104 -4.50 5.80 -10.80
CA THR A 104 -4.81 5.45 -9.42
C THR A 104 -6.07 6.16 -8.90
N ASN A 105 -6.50 7.26 -9.56
CA ASN A 105 -7.63 8.10 -9.16
C ASN A 105 -8.65 8.30 -10.30
N PRO A 106 -9.51 7.31 -10.58
CA PRO A 106 -10.47 7.39 -11.69
C PRO A 106 -11.47 8.56 -11.54
N GLU A 107 -11.81 8.94 -10.32
CA GLU A 107 -12.75 10.04 -10.00
C GLU A 107 -12.26 11.42 -10.47
N LYS A 108 -10.94 11.62 -10.61
CA LYS A 108 -10.36 12.86 -11.14
C LYS A 108 -10.43 12.97 -12.67
N ILE A 109 -10.76 11.88 -13.36
CA ILE A 109 -10.91 11.89 -14.81
C ILE A 109 -12.27 12.49 -15.18
N PRO A 110 -12.36 13.43 -16.15
CA PRO A 110 -13.63 13.98 -16.59
C PRO A 110 -14.61 12.89 -17.03
N LYS A 111 -15.86 12.99 -16.63
CA LYS A 111 -16.92 12.01 -16.99
C LYS A 111 -17.10 11.87 -18.51
N THR A 112 -16.84 12.94 -19.24
CA THR A 112 -16.85 12.94 -20.72
C THR A 112 -15.82 12.01 -21.34
N VAL A 113 -14.66 11.83 -20.69
CA VAL A 113 -13.63 10.86 -21.10
C VAL A 113 -14.00 9.46 -20.63
N GLN A 114 -14.41 9.32 -19.34
CA GLN A 114 -14.79 8.03 -18.78
C GLN A 114 -15.90 7.34 -19.58
N SER A 115 -16.90 8.10 -20.05
CA SER A 115 -18.04 7.55 -20.82
C SER A 115 -17.65 6.98 -22.20
N ARG A 116 -16.46 7.33 -22.70
CA ARG A 116 -15.90 6.86 -24.01
C ARG A 116 -14.86 5.77 -23.84
N CYS A 117 -14.58 5.34 -22.62
CA CYS A 117 -13.56 4.35 -22.30
C CYS A 117 -14.18 3.07 -21.72
N LEU A 118 -13.63 1.92 -22.06
CA LEU A 118 -13.86 0.69 -21.33
C LEU A 118 -13.05 0.74 -20.03
N GLN A 119 -13.73 0.73 -18.90
CA GLN A 119 -13.09 0.76 -17.60
C GLN A 119 -12.79 -0.66 -17.10
N LEU A 120 -11.53 -0.93 -16.81
CA LEU A 120 -11.04 -2.20 -16.26
C LEU A 120 -10.41 -1.95 -14.87
N ASN A 121 -11.10 -2.38 -13.82
CA ASN A 121 -10.62 -2.23 -12.46
C ASN A 121 -9.64 -3.36 -12.11
N LEU A 122 -8.40 -3.01 -11.80
CA LEU A 122 -7.38 -3.93 -11.29
C LEU A 122 -7.50 -4.01 -9.77
N LYS A 123 -7.48 -5.23 -9.24
CA LYS A 123 -7.51 -5.47 -7.79
C LYS A 123 -6.09 -5.64 -7.27
N THR A 124 -5.88 -5.32 -6.00
CA THR A 124 -4.66 -5.66 -5.25
C THR A 124 -4.48 -7.17 -5.20
N VAL A 125 -3.24 -7.62 -5.20
CA VAL A 125 -2.92 -9.05 -5.11
C VAL A 125 -3.07 -9.51 -3.66
N ASN A 126 -3.73 -10.66 -3.48
CA ASN A 126 -3.86 -11.26 -2.14
C ASN A 126 -2.48 -11.63 -1.58
N GLU A 127 -2.25 -11.39 -0.28
CA GLU A 127 -0.98 -11.63 0.41
C GLU A 127 -0.45 -13.06 0.22
N LYS A 128 -1.32 -14.07 0.31
CA LYS A 128 -0.94 -15.49 0.10
C LYS A 128 -0.45 -15.75 -1.34
N LEU A 129 -1.06 -15.09 -2.33
CA LEU A 129 -0.63 -15.19 -3.73
C LEU A 129 0.69 -14.47 -3.94
N LEU A 130 0.86 -13.30 -3.31
CA LEU A 130 2.07 -12.49 -3.38
C LEU A 130 3.25 -13.23 -2.73
N SER A 131 3.07 -13.82 -1.54
CA SER A 131 4.07 -14.65 -0.87
C SER A 131 4.51 -15.83 -1.76
N LYS A 132 3.55 -16.58 -2.34
CA LYS A 132 3.87 -17.66 -3.27
C LYS A 132 4.63 -17.18 -4.50
N HIS A 133 4.34 -15.97 -4.98
CA HIS A 133 5.06 -15.38 -6.12
C HIS A 133 6.51 -15.06 -5.75
N ILE A 134 6.75 -14.46 -4.59
CA ILE A 134 8.09 -14.18 -4.04
C ILE A 134 8.87 -15.49 -3.88
N GLN A 135 8.29 -16.51 -3.25
CA GLN A 135 8.91 -17.81 -3.08
C GLN A 135 9.30 -18.45 -4.41
N LYS A 136 8.47 -18.30 -5.45
CA LYS A 136 8.78 -18.80 -6.80
C LYS A 136 9.97 -18.07 -7.42
N ILE A 137 10.13 -16.80 -7.16
CA ILE A 137 11.29 -16.00 -7.63
C ILE A 137 12.53 -16.48 -6.89
N LEU A 138 12.51 -16.55 -5.56
CA LEU A 138 13.63 -16.96 -4.71
C LEU A 138 14.13 -18.38 -5.09
N LYS A 139 13.20 -19.32 -5.32
CA LYS A 139 13.54 -20.67 -5.80
C LYS A 139 14.24 -20.66 -7.16
N LYS A 140 13.84 -19.78 -8.08
CA LYS A 140 14.49 -19.64 -9.40
C LYS A 140 15.91 -19.06 -9.29
N GLU A 141 16.08 -18.09 -8.41
CA GLU A 141 17.37 -17.46 -8.13
C GLU A 141 18.26 -18.27 -7.19
N LYS A 142 17.76 -19.44 -6.68
CA LYS A 142 18.44 -20.34 -5.75
C LYS A 142 18.86 -19.66 -4.45
N ILE A 143 18.02 -18.77 -3.94
CA ILE A 143 18.22 -18.04 -2.69
C ILE A 143 17.53 -18.82 -1.57
N ASN A 144 18.23 -18.96 -0.43
CA ASN A 144 17.65 -19.55 0.79
C ASN A 144 16.72 -18.55 1.45
N PHE A 145 15.56 -18.99 1.88
CA PHE A 145 14.55 -18.17 2.53
C PHE A 145 13.73 -18.97 3.54
N ASP A 146 13.16 -18.33 4.51
CA ASP A 146 12.10 -18.85 5.36
C ASP A 146 10.71 -18.36 4.90
N ASP A 147 9.67 -19.15 5.18
CA ASP A 147 8.30 -18.85 4.73
C ASP A 147 7.75 -17.61 5.42
N GLU A 148 8.16 -17.34 6.65
CA GLU A 148 7.71 -16.24 7.48
C GLU A 148 8.20 -14.90 6.94
N SER A 149 9.46 -14.83 6.50
CA SER A 149 10.04 -13.66 5.81
C SER A 149 9.26 -13.29 4.55
N THR A 150 8.89 -14.29 3.75
CA THR A 150 8.12 -14.04 2.52
C THR A 150 6.70 -13.56 2.83
N TYR A 151 6.11 -14.03 3.92
CA TYR A 151 4.80 -13.57 4.37
C TYR A 151 4.86 -12.12 4.88
N MET A 152 5.86 -11.78 5.69
CA MET A 152 6.07 -10.40 6.21
C MET A 152 6.22 -9.39 5.07
N ILE A 153 7.05 -9.69 4.07
CA ILE A 153 7.21 -8.83 2.88
C ILE A 153 5.88 -8.67 2.15
N SER A 154 5.12 -9.76 2.00
CA SER A 154 3.83 -9.73 1.29
C SER A 154 2.77 -8.92 2.01
N SER A 155 2.72 -8.99 3.33
CA SER A 155 1.81 -8.22 4.17
C SER A 155 2.15 -6.73 4.12
N SER A 156 3.43 -6.38 4.28
CA SER A 156 3.90 -4.99 4.22
C SER A 156 3.69 -4.34 2.85
N ALA A 157 3.72 -5.13 1.78
CA ALA A 157 3.50 -4.64 0.42
C ALA A 157 2.03 -4.33 0.08
N LYS A 158 1.07 -4.66 0.95
CA LYS A 158 -0.37 -4.34 0.83
C LYS A 158 -0.96 -4.66 -0.55
N GLY A 159 -0.51 -5.79 -1.14
CA GLY A 159 -0.98 -6.26 -2.45
C GLY A 159 -0.28 -5.63 -3.66
N SER A 160 0.72 -4.79 -3.46
CA SER A 160 1.59 -4.24 -4.51
C SER A 160 2.73 -5.20 -4.83
N VAL A 161 2.76 -5.73 -6.06
CA VAL A 161 3.88 -6.58 -6.51
C VAL A 161 5.18 -5.79 -6.62
N ARG A 162 5.11 -4.52 -7.05
CA ARG A 162 6.28 -3.64 -7.16
C ARG A 162 6.95 -3.43 -5.81
N ASP A 163 6.16 -3.04 -4.80
CA ASP A 163 6.69 -2.77 -3.46
C ASP A 163 7.21 -4.05 -2.81
N ALA A 164 6.52 -5.18 -3.00
CA ALA A 164 6.99 -6.48 -2.53
C ALA A 164 8.35 -6.86 -3.10
N LEU A 165 8.59 -6.63 -4.39
CA LEU A 165 9.90 -6.89 -5.01
C LEU A 165 10.96 -5.88 -4.56
N THR A 166 10.59 -4.63 -4.34
CA THR A 166 11.51 -3.62 -3.78
C THR A 166 11.93 -3.99 -2.37
N PHE A 167 10.99 -4.38 -1.50
CA PHE A 167 11.30 -4.85 -0.14
C PHE A 167 12.14 -6.13 -0.16
N LEU A 168 11.85 -7.05 -1.09
CA LEU A 168 12.64 -8.26 -1.28
C LEU A 168 14.09 -7.94 -1.65
N ASP A 169 14.31 -7.06 -2.63
CA ASP A 169 15.66 -6.67 -3.05
C ASP A 169 16.43 -6.00 -1.91
N GLN A 170 15.77 -5.13 -1.15
CA GLN A 170 16.37 -4.48 0.03
C GLN A 170 16.72 -5.50 1.11
N ALA A 171 15.81 -6.44 1.41
CA ALA A 171 16.03 -7.49 2.41
C ALA A 171 17.19 -8.41 2.03
N LEU A 172 17.30 -8.79 0.76
CA LEU A 172 18.41 -9.60 0.24
C LEU A 172 19.76 -8.85 0.30
N ALA A 173 19.75 -7.55 0.03
CA ALA A 173 20.95 -6.72 0.15
C ALA A 173 21.42 -6.64 1.61
N HIS A 174 20.48 -6.51 2.57
CA HIS A 174 20.78 -6.48 4.00
C HIS A 174 21.24 -7.84 4.52
N GLY A 175 20.57 -8.93 4.13
CA GLY A 175 20.84 -10.32 4.53
C GLY A 175 22.01 -10.99 3.78
N LYS A 176 22.83 -10.24 3.02
CA LYS A 176 23.98 -10.75 2.27
C LYS A 176 23.65 -11.91 1.31
N GLY A 177 22.46 -11.88 0.72
CA GLY A 177 21.99 -12.87 -0.25
C GLY A 177 21.17 -14.02 0.33
N GLU A 178 20.84 -13.99 1.61
CA GLU A 178 19.87 -14.88 2.25
C GLU A 178 18.67 -14.04 2.74
N LEU A 179 17.49 -14.65 2.81
CA LEU A 179 16.30 -13.98 3.32
C LEU A 179 15.94 -14.59 4.68
N LYS A 180 16.23 -13.86 5.75
CA LYS A 180 15.94 -14.26 7.14
C LYS A 180 14.95 -13.32 7.79
N GLN A 181 14.11 -13.85 8.66
CA GLN A 181 13.08 -13.10 9.37
C GLN A 181 13.63 -11.88 10.13
N ASP A 182 14.76 -12.04 10.82
CA ASP A 182 15.36 -10.95 11.59
C ASP A 182 15.83 -9.78 10.71
N ASP A 183 16.33 -10.08 9.50
CA ASP A 183 16.77 -9.05 8.56
C ASP A 183 15.58 -8.31 7.95
N VAL A 184 14.49 -9.04 7.67
CA VAL A 184 13.24 -8.47 7.18
C VAL A 184 12.57 -7.61 8.26
N LYS A 185 12.53 -8.07 9.53
CA LYS A 185 12.00 -7.28 10.66
C LYS A 185 12.73 -5.94 10.80
N LYS A 186 14.07 -5.97 10.78
CA LYS A 186 14.89 -4.75 10.88
C LYS A 186 14.66 -3.79 9.70
N LEU A 187 14.55 -4.34 8.49
CA LEU A 187 14.33 -3.54 7.29
C LEU A 187 12.96 -2.86 7.28
N LEU A 188 11.93 -3.60 7.62
CA LEU A 188 10.55 -3.11 7.60
C LEU A 188 10.22 -2.21 8.79
N GLY A 189 11.14 -2.12 9.78
CA GLY A 189 10.88 -1.41 11.03
C GLY A 189 9.63 -1.93 11.76
N THR A 190 9.25 -3.18 11.47
CA THR A 190 8.10 -3.80 12.12
C THR A 190 8.47 -4.11 13.55
N ILE A 191 7.72 -3.53 14.47
CA ILE A 191 7.83 -3.82 15.88
C ILE A 191 7.37 -5.26 16.09
N ASP A 192 8.04 -5.96 16.98
CA ASP A 192 7.60 -7.29 17.37
C ASP A 192 6.18 -7.19 17.95
N ASN A 193 5.27 -8.03 17.45
CA ASN A 193 3.89 -8.04 17.96
C ASN A 193 3.83 -8.18 19.48
N SER A 194 4.83 -8.80 20.12
CA SER A 194 4.94 -8.89 21.58
C SER A 194 5.03 -7.53 22.24
N LEU A 195 5.88 -6.61 21.72
CA LEU A 195 6.02 -5.27 22.27
C LEU A 195 4.76 -4.42 22.08
N LEU A 196 4.06 -4.61 20.97
CA LEU A 196 2.79 -3.94 20.73
C LEU A 196 1.69 -4.45 21.69
N ILE A 197 1.65 -5.76 21.92
CA ILE A 197 0.75 -6.39 22.91
C ILE A 197 1.06 -5.85 24.31
N ASP A 198 2.34 -5.82 24.72
CA ASP A 198 2.77 -5.30 26.01
C ASP A 198 2.42 -3.83 26.21
N LEU A 199 2.52 -3.04 25.12
CA LEU A 199 2.14 -1.63 25.12
C LEU A 199 0.63 -1.45 25.37
N ILE A 200 -0.21 -2.18 24.63
CA ILE A 200 -1.68 -2.10 24.80
C ILE A 200 -2.10 -2.69 26.14
N ASP A 201 -1.49 -3.80 26.56
CA ASP A 201 -1.75 -4.42 27.86
C ASP A 201 -1.43 -3.44 29.03
N GLY A 202 -0.30 -2.74 28.93
CA GLY A 202 0.02 -1.68 29.89
C GLY A 202 -0.98 -0.53 29.91
N VAL A 203 -1.52 -0.15 28.75
CA VAL A 203 -2.59 0.85 28.65
C VAL A 203 -3.88 0.34 29.31
N VAL A 204 -4.25 -0.91 29.05
CA VAL A 204 -5.46 -1.54 29.64
C VAL A 204 -5.35 -1.68 31.15
N ASP A 205 -4.18 -2.07 31.66
CA ASP A 205 -3.90 -2.20 33.09
C ASP A 205 -3.77 -0.84 33.81
N GLY A 206 -3.67 0.27 33.05
CA GLY A 206 -3.44 1.60 33.61
C GLY A 206 -2.00 1.79 34.13
N ASP A 207 -1.07 0.91 33.77
CA ASP A 207 0.32 0.98 34.19
C ASP A 207 1.16 1.86 33.26
N GLY A 208 1.21 3.16 33.57
CA GLY A 208 2.00 4.12 32.83
C GLY A 208 3.48 3.80 32.79
N LYS A 209 4.05 3.16 33.85
CA LYS A 209 5.47 2.79 33.87
C LYS A 209 5.75 1.67 32.86
N LYS A 210 4.90 0.66 32.82
CA LYS A 210 4.99 -0.43 31.82
C LYS A 210 4.93 0.15 30.41
N VAL A 211 3.95 1.01 30.13
CA VAL A 211 3.75 1.64 28.81
C VAL A 211 4.99 2.39 28.34
N PHE A 212 5.56 3.26 29.19
CA PHE A 212 6.72 4.07 28.80
C PHE A 212 8.03 3.28 28.75
N ASN A 213 8.19 2.22 29.57
CA ASN A 213 9.33 1.31 29.45
C ASN A 213 9.28 0.53 28.14
N THR A 214 8.12 -0.01 27.77
CA THR A 214 7.93 -0.70 26.48
C THR A 214 8.13 0.25 25.31
N LEU A 215 7.64 1.50 25.41
CA LEU A 215 7.90 2.51 24.39
C LEU A 215 9.39 2.80 24.23
N TYR A 216 10.13 2.88 25.32
CA TYR A 216 11.58 3.07 25.27
C TYR A 216 12.32 1.90 24.61
N GLU A 217 11.90 0.66 24.85
CA GLU A 217 12.44 -0.53 24.14
C GLU A 217 12.16 -0.46 22.63
N ILE A 218 10.95 -0.05 22.26
CA ILE A 218 10.56 0.16 20.87
C ILE A 218 11.44 1.23 20.20
N GLU A 219 11.73 2.33 20.90
CA GLU A 219 12.58 3.42 20.39
C GLU A 219 14.00 2.98 20.05
N GLN A 220 14.57 2.01 20.78
CA GLN A 220 15.90 1.48 20.49
C GLN A 220 15.97 0.81 19.09
N LEU A 221 14.84 0.42 18.55
CA LEU A 221 14.72 -0.20 17.22
C LEU A 221 14.60 0.84 16.10
N SER A 222 14.62 2.15 16.41
CA SER A 222 14.42 3.26 15.44
C SER A 222 13.16 3.09 14.59
N PRO A 223 11.98 2.95 15.21
CA PRO A 223 10.74 2.62 14.53
C PRO A 223 10.17 3.80 13.74
N GLU A 224 9.31 3.49 12.78
CA GLU A 224 8.39 4.46 12.19
C GLU A 224 7.17 4.65 13.11
N TYR A 225 7.09 5.77 13.82
CA TYR A 225 6.02 6.06 14.79
C TYR A 225 4.61 6.05 14.16
N ASP A 226 4.49 6.42 12.89
CA ASP A 226 3.27 6.31 12.10
C ASP A 226 2.80 4.85 11.98
N SER A 227 3.74 3.92 11.78
CA SER A 227 3.45 2.49 11.70
C SER A 227 2.95 1.94 13.03
N ILE A 228 3.58 2.33 14.16
CA ILE A 228 3.14 1.92 15.50
C ILE A 228 1.69 2.31 15.73
N LEU A 229 1.33 3.54 15.41
CA LEU A 229 -0.02 4.03 15.63
C LEU A 229 -1.05 3.30 14.76
N LYS A 230 -0.69 2.95 13.51
CA LYS A 230 -1.51 2.10 12.63
C LYS A 230 -1.69 0.70 13.21
N ASP A 231 -0.63 0.13 13.75
CA ASP A 231 -0.67 -1.22 14.33
C ASP A 231 -1.51 -1.26 15.62
N ILE A 232 -1.44 -0.21 16.46
CA ILE A 232 -2.33 -0.01 17.62
C ILE A 232 -3.79 0.04 17.17
N ILE A 233 -4.11 0.85 16.15
CA ILE A 233 -5.47 0.96 15.61
C ILE A 233 -5.96 -0.39 15.07
N ALA A 234 -5.12 -1.10 14.31
CA ALA A 234 -5.46 -2.41 13.76
C ALA A 234 -5.71 -3.44 14.87
N MET A 235 -4.90 -3.44 15.93
CA MET A 235 -5.08 -4.36 17.07
C MET A 235 -6.35 -4.05 17.86
N LEU A 236 -6.63 -2.79 18.17
CA LEU A 236 -7.87 -2.38 18.83
C LEU A 236 -9.12 -2.74 18.02
N HIS A 237 -9.04 -2.60 16.70
CA HIS A 237 -10.10 -3.05 15.79
C HIS A 237 -10.32 -4.56 15.87
N GLN A 238 -9.23 -5.37 15.87
CA GLN A 238 -9.33 -6.83 16.00
C GLN A 238 -9.94 -7.24 17.35
N ILE A 239 -9.54 -6.57 18.46
CA ILE A 239 -10.10 -6.80 19.79
C ILE A 239 -11.61 -6.50 19.78
N SER A 240 -12.02 -5.37 19.21
CA SER A 240 -13.43 -4.99 19.10
C SER A 240 -14.24 -5.99 18.26
N LEU A 241 -13.69 -6.51 17.18
CA LEU A 241 -14.33 -7.55 16.38
C LEU A 241 -14.49 -8.86 17.16
N GLU A 242 -13.45 -9.26 17.93
CA GLU A 242 -13.51 -10.48 18.73
C GLU A 242 -14.55 -10.38 19.86
N GLN A 243 -14.71 -9.20 20.47
CA GLN A 243 -15.75 -8.95 21.47
C GLN A 243 -17.18 -9.20 20.92
N VAL A 244 -17.38 -9.00 19.62
CA VAL A 244 -18.71 -9.19 18.99
C VAL A 244 -18.85 -10.55 18.31
N LEU A 245 -17.82 -11.00 17.55
CA LEU A 245 -17.94 -12.15 16.66
C LEU A 245 -17.42 -13.45 17.29
N GLN A 246 -16.53 -13.37 18.27
CA GLN A 246 -15.92 -14.52 18.98
C GLN A 246 -15.34 -15.59 18.04
N ASN A 247 -14.69 -15.18 16.97
CA ASN A 247 -14.20 -16.07 15.90
C ASN A 247 -12.70 -15.92 15.58
N SER A 248 -11.95 -15.17 16.37
CA SER A 248 -10.51 -15.05 16.18
C SER A 248 -9.80 -16.38 16.45
N ASN A 249 -8.75 -16.65 15.66
CA ASN A 249 -7.85 -17.80 15.88
C ASN A 249 -6.58 -17.39 16.64
N ILE A 250 -6.51 -16.15 17.14
CA ILE A 250 -5.32 -15.56 17.76
C ILE A 250 -5.58 -15.46 19.26
N ASP A 251 -4.84 -16.23 20.05
CA ASP A 251 -5.11 -16.41 21.47
C ASP A 251 -4.99 -15.10 22.29
N HIS A 252 -3.97 -14.28 22.02
CA HIS A 252 -3.81 -13.00 22.72
C HIS A 252 -4.94 -12.00 22.40
N ILE A 253 -5.53 -12.02 21.20
CA ILE A 253 -6.69 -11.18 20.89
C ILE A 253 -7.92 -11.60 21.72
N LYS A 254 -8.12 -12.91 21.90
CA LYS A 254 -9.20 -13.43 22.76
C LYS A 254 -9.02 -13.00 24.22
N GLU A 255 -7.79 -13.12 24.72
CA GLU A 255 -7.45 -12.73 26.09
C GLU A 255 -7.71 -11.22 26.30
N MET A 256 -7.21 -10.38 25.40
CA MET A 256 -7.44 -8.94 25.44
C MET A 256 -8.92 -8.58 25.28
N ALA A 257 -9.68 -9.27 24.44
CA ALA A 257 -11.11 -9.06 24.24
C ALA A 257 -11.94 -9.35 25.50
N THR A 258 -11.49 -10.29 26.34
CA THR A 258 -12.14 -10.58 27.63
C THR A 258 -11.70 -9.63 28.76
N LYS A 259 -10.49 -9.07 28.68
CA LYS A 259 -9.88 -8.19 29.68
C LYS A 259 -10.37 -6.75 29.56
N VAL A 260 -10.61 -6.29 28.36
CA VAL A 260 -10.97 -4.90 28.04
C VAL A 260 -12.49 -4.75 27.97
N ASP A 261 -13.04 -3.77 28.69
CA ASP A 261 -14.44 -3.40 28.51
C ASP A 261 -14.73 -2.86 27.11
N ASN A 262 -15.92 -3.20 26.56
CA ASN A 262 -16.29 -2.82 25.19
C ASN A 262 -16.27 -1.30 24.97
N GLU A 263 -16.82 -0.54 25.93
CA GLU A 263 -16.89 0.92 25.84
C GLU A 263 -15.48 1.52 25.88
N PHE A 264 -14.63 0.99 26.76
CA PHE A 264 -13.23 1.44 26.87
C PHE A 264 -12.42 1.10 25.62
N CYS A 265 -12.62 -0.08 25.03
CA CYS A 265 -11.99 -0.45 23.77
C CYS A 265 -12.34 0.52 22.63
N GLN A 266 -13.62 0.90 22.52
CA GLN A 266 -14.05 1.89 21.53
C GLN A 266 -13.45 3.27 21.80
N LEU A 267 -13.35 3.68 23.06
CA LEU A 267 -12.71 4.95 23.43
C LEU A 267 -11.22 4.95 23.04
N LEU A 268 -10.48 3.86 23.31
CA LEU A 268 -9.08 3.73 22.91
C LEU A 268 -8.93 3.82 21.40
N TYR A 269 -9.83 3.17 20.65
CA TYR A 269 -9.85 3.23 19.20
C TYR A 269 -10.04 4.66 18.68
N GLU A 270 -11.01 5.40 19.23
CA GLU A 270 -11.26 6.80 18.86
C GLU A 270 -10.06 7.72 19.20
N ILE A 271 -9.42 7.52 20.36
CA ILE A 271 -8.21 8.27 20.72
C ILE A 271 -7.10 8.02 19.70
N ALA A 272 -6.87 6.75 19.33
CA ALA A 272 -5.85 6.38 18.35
C ALA A 272 -6.14 6.95 16.96
N MET A 273 -7.40 6.84 16.49
CA MET A 273 -7.83 7.39 15.20
C MET A 273 -7.68 8.92 15.15
N ASN A 274 -8.03 9.62 16.22
CA ASN A 274 -7.87 11.08 16.31
C ASN A 274 -6.39 11.48 16.30
N ALA A 275 -5.52 10.74 17.02
CA ALA A 275 -4.08 10.94 16.99
C ALA A 275 -3.52 10.72 15.58
N TYR A 276 -3.93 9.63 14.90
CA TYR A 276 -3.51 9.33 13.54
C TYR A 276 -3.92 10.39 12.53
N SER A 277 -5.15 10.90 12.61
CA SER A 277 -5.64 11.94 11.70
C SER A 277 -4.84 13.24 11.77
N LYS A 278 -4.21 13.51 12.92
CA LYS A 278 -3.40 14.71 13.18
C LYS A 278 -1.90 14.44 13.14
N PHE A 279 -1.49 13.20 12.90
CA PHE A 279 -0.10 12.77 13.00
C PHE A 279 0.84 13.58 12.10
N ASN A 280 0.45 13.78 10.85
CA ASN A 280 1.25 14.52 9.86
C ASN A 280 1.33 16.03 10.13
N VAL A 281 0.50 16.56 11.02
CA VAL A 281 0.48 18.00 11.39
C VAL A 281 1.31 18.21 12.66
N HIS A 282 1.60 17.15 13.42
CA HIS A 282 2.40 17.27 14.65
C HIS A 282 3.89 17.47 14.31
N PRO A 283 4.57 18.44 14.94
CA PRO A 283 5.96 18.76 14.62
C PRO A 283 6.94 17.64 14.97
N ASN A 284 6.61 16.79 15.94
CA ASN A 284 7.44 15.67 16.37
C ASN A 284 6.64 14.37 16.41
N PRO A 285 6.94 13.38 15.54
CA PRO A 285 6.23 12.11 15.47
C PRO A 285 6.25 11.30 16.79
N LYS A 286 7.36 11.34 17.52
CA LYS A 286 7.50 10.69 18.82
C LYS A 286 6.49 11.27 19.83
N GLU A 287 6.47 12.59 19.99
CA GLU A 287 5.56 13.26 20.90
C GLU A 287 4.09 13.02 20.56
N ALA A 288 3.77 12.89 19.27
CA ALA A 288 2.42 12.56 18.81
C ALA A 288 1.97 11.19 19.36
N LEU A 289 2.84 10.19 19.34
CA LEU A 289 2.57 8.87 19.91
C LEU A 289 2.49 8.92 21.43
N GLU A 290 3.45 9.59 22.10
CA GLU A 290 3.46 9.75 23.55
C GLU A 290 2.18 10.41 24.08
N ILE A 291 1.71 11.48 23.43
CA ILE A 291 0.45 12.16 23.81
C ILE A 291 -0.75 11.23 23.57
N CYS A 292 -0.73 10.41 22.52
CA CYS A 292 -1.79 9.42 22.30
C CYS A 292 -1.86 8.43 23.46
N LEU A 293 -0.73 7.84 23.87
CA LEU A 293 -0.65 6.88 24.96
C LEU A 293 -1.02 7.52 26.31
N LEU A 294 -0.55 8.74 26.58
CA LEU A 294 -0.94 9.50 27.77
C LEU A 294 -2.44 9.75 27.86
N ARG A 295 -3.08 10.07 26.74
CA ARG A 295 -4.56 10.23 26.68
C ARG A 295 -5.25 8.90 26.97
N MET A 296 -4.79 7.80 26.38
CA MET A 296 -5.33 6.47 26.64
C MET A 296 -5.27 6.11 28.11
N LEU A 297 -4.11 6.36 28.77
CA LEU A 297 -3.93 6.15 30.20
C LEU A 297 -4.84 7.06 31.05
N THR A 298 -4.93 8.35 30.70
CA THR A 298 -5.74 9.33 31.45
C THR A 298 -7.23 8.98 31.44
N PHE A 299 -7.73 8.40 30.35
CA PHE A 299 -9.13 7.98 30.24
C PHE A 299 -9.37 6.55 30.74
N ASN A 300 -8.32 5.84 31.21
CA ASN A 300 -8.50 4.51 31.77
C ASN A 300 -9.28 4.57 33.09
N PRO A 301 -10.40 3.82 33.20
CA PRO A 301 -11.22 3.80 34.45
C PRO A 301 -10.44 3.32 35.68
N LEU A 302 -9.48 2.40 35.51
CA LEU A 302 -8.66 1.85 36.60
C LEU A 302 -7.69 2.89 37.19
N HIS A 303 -7.15 3.77 36.34
CA HIS A 303 -6.25 4.84 36.78
C HIS A 303 -6.98 5.82 37.73
N LYS A 304 -8.25 6.14 37.47
CA LYS A 304 -9.06 7.02 38.33
C LYS A 304 -9.39 6.39 39.69
N LEU A 305 -9.50 5.07 39.78
CA LEU A 305 -9.75 4.36 41.04
C LEU A 305 -8.53 4.37 41.96
N SER A 306 -7.32 4.31 41.40
CA SER A 306 -6.07 4.36 42.16
C SER A 306 -5.78 5.76 42.72
N GLU A 307 -6.14 6.84 42.03
CA GLU A 307 -6.00 8.20 42.55
C GLU A 307 -7.00 8.51 43.67
N ASN A 308 -8.24 7.98 43.60
CA ASN A 308 -9.23 8.18 44.65
C ASN A 308 -8.94 7.40 45.94
N SER A 309 -8.21 6.29 45.87
CA SER A 309 -7.78 5.52 47.06
C SER A 309 -6.63 6.17 47.82
N SER A 310 -5.87 7.10 47.20
CA SER A 310 -4.78 7.85 47.86
C SER A 310 -5.23 9.18 48.51
N ASN A 311 -6.51 9.57 48.33
CA ASN A 311 -7.08 10.82 48.89
C ASN A 311 -8.08 10.57 50.01
N GLU A 312 -7.90 9.56 50.87
CA GLU A 312 -8.63 9.53 52.13
C GLU A 312 -8.10 10.64 53.06
N PRO A 313 -8.95 11.53 53.57
CA PRO A 313 -8.54 12.58 54.49
C PRO A 313 -8.07 11.96 55.78
N ILE A 314 -6.86 12.32 56.19
CA ILE A 314 -6.35 12.06 57.57
C ILE A 314 -7.36 12.65 58.53
N LYS A 315 -8.11 11.79 59.24
CA LYS A 315 -8.97 12.20 60.34
C LYS A 315 -8.06 12.63 61.50
N GLU A 316 -8.16 13.91 61.88
CA GLU A 316 -7.68 14.46 63.15
C GLU A 316 -8.27 13.75 64.37
#